data_9e289b4f9623bd34bf36ea23f350bafe
#
_entry.id   9e289b4f9623bd34bf36ea23f350bafe
#
_cell.length_a   1.000
_cell.length_b   1.000
_cell.length_c   1.000
_cell.angle_alpha   90.00
_cell.angle_beta   90.00
_cell.angle_gamma   90.00
#
_symmetry.space_group_name_H-M   'P 1'
#
loop_
_entity.id
_entity.type
_entity.pdbx_description
1 polymer ?
#
loop_
_entity_poly.entity_id
_entity_poly.type
_entity_poly.pdbx_seq_one_letter_code
_entity_poly.pdbx_strand_id
1 'polypeptide(L)'
;MAAKKSKVKVSQPSKTAPIERASAKADAKSKAKSAIEPPAKKPKAAAKESVAASASLGEGDKAPAFSLPDEAGALVSSTSLSGKPYVIYFYPKDDTPGCTKEACDFRDNLRAFNAQKVRVLGVSPDDPKRHAKFKEKYGLTFTLLSDTEKELIGAYGVWVKKLNYGREYMGVQRSTFLIDKSGKIAKAWHGVRVPGHVEAVLAAL
;
A
#
# COMPACT_ATOMS: atom_id res chain seq x y z
N MET A 1 -21.23 28.54 -56.77
CA MET A 1 -22.56 27.97 -56.74
C MET A 1 -22.74 27.28 -55.41
N ALA A 2 -23.40 27.96 -54.55
CA ALA A 2 -24.64 27.72 -53.88
C ALA A 2 -24.61 26.62 -52.83
N ALA A 3 -24.61 27.10 -51.62
CA ALA A 3 -25.02 26.66 -50.33
C ALA A 3 -26.24 25.69 -50.28
N LYS A 4 -26.21 24.77 -49.31
CA LYS A 4 -27.43 24.35 -48.62
C LYS A 4 -27.11 24.06 -47.12
N LYS A 5 -27.58 24.97 -46.28
CA LYS A 5 -27.75 24.80 -44.85
C LYS A 5 -28.98 23.92 -44.60
N SER A 6 -28.89 22.92 -43.74
CA SER A 6 -30.09 22.29 -43.18
C SER A 6 -30.04 22.40 -41.65
N LYS A 7 -30.93 23.18 -41.12
CA LYS A 7 -31.33 23.27 -39.70
C LYS A 7 -32.13 22.04 -39.34
N VAL A 8 -31.83 21.37 -38.27
CA VAL A 8 -32.79 20.47 -37.58
C VAL A 8 -33.03 20.96 -36.16
N LYS A 9 -34.29 20.94 -35.87
CA LYS A 9 -35.08 21.61 -34.87
C LYS A 9 -34.94 20.95 -33.50
N VAL A 10 -34.77 21.80 -32.50
CA VAL A 10 -34.91 21.50 -31.06
C VAL A 10 -36.39 21.20 -30.74
N SER A 11 -36.60 20.17 -29.95
CA SER A 11 -37.86 19.95 -29.27
C SER A 11 -37.63 19.47 -27.84
N GLN A 12 -37.89 20.33 -26.87
CA GLN A 12 -38.28 20.03 -25.50
C GLN A 12 -39.78 20.41 -25.40
N PRO A 13 -40.47 20.19 -24.28
CA PRO A 13 -40.42 19.25 -23.16
C PRO A 13 -41.82 18.64 -22.84
N SER A 14 -41.91 17.76 -21.87
CA SER A 14 -43.15 17.59 -21.12
C SER A 14 -42.92 17.25 -19.65
N LYS A 15 -43.35 18.18 -18.81
CA LYS A 15 -43.63 18.00 -17.37
C LYS A 15 -44.88 17.15 -17.20
N THR A 16 -44.92 16.31 -16.18
CA THR A 16 -46.01 16.26 -15.20
C THR A 16 -45.66 15.42 -13.99
N ALA A 17 -45.91 15.96 -12.82
CA ALA A 17 -45.91 15.34 -11.50
C ALA A 17 -47.36 14.97 -11.13
N PRO A 18 -47.73 14.68 -9.88
CA PRO A 18 -47.38 13.65 -8.89
C PRO A 18 -48.63 12.90 -8.39
N ILE A 19 -48.54 11.80 -7.70
CA ILE A 19 -49.60 11.21 -6.84
C ILE A 19 -48.91 10.40 -5.76
N GLU A 20 -48.95 10.75 -4.55
CA GLU A 20 -49.86 10.66 -3.40
C GLU A 20 -49.70 9.38 -2.55
N ARG A 21 -49.53 9.66 -1.29
CA ARG A 21 -49.52 8.90 -0.05
C ARG A 21 -50.43 7.67 0.01
N ALA A 22 -49.97 6.63 0.67
CA ALA A 22 -50.79 5.86 1.60
C ALA A 22 -49.93 5.24 2.72
N SER A 23 -50.27 5.61 3.93
CA SER A 23 -49.84 5.05 5.20
C SER A 23 -50.55 3.74 5.50
N ALA A 24 -49.88 2.76 6.06
CA ALA A 24 -50.49 1.76 6.91
C ALA A 24 -49.48 1.27 7.97
N LYS A 25 -49.84 1.56 9.24
CA LYS A 25 -49.30 0.93 10.45
C LYS A 25 -49.85 -0.48 10.55
N ALA A 26 -49.02 -1.42 10.99
CA ALA A 26 -49.47 -2.51 11.86
C ALA A 26 -48.28 -3.11 12.61
N ASP A 27 -48.40 -3.13 13.93
CA ASP A 27 -47.57 -3.81 14.92
C ASP A 27 -47.59 -5.35 14.75
N ALA A 28 -46.47 -5.97 14.99
CA ALA A 28 -46.46 -7.27 15.66
C ALA A 28 -45.10 -7.62 16.24
N LYS A 29 -45.05 -7.64 17.55
CA LYS A 29 -44.01 -8.07 18.47
C LYS A 29 -43.83 -9.58 18.38
N SER A 30 -42.63 -10.07 18.05
CA SER A 30 -42.28 -11.46 18.34
C SER A 30 -40.83 -11.52 18.81
N LYS A 31 -40.70 -11.95 20.07
CA LYS A 31 -39.50 -12.28 20.81
C LYS A 31 -38.97 -13.62 20.32
N ALA A 32 -37.80 -13.68 19.73
CA ALA A 32 -37.05 -14.92 19.66
C ALA A 32 -35.60 -14.64 20.09
N LYS A 33 -35.29 -15.22 21.25
CA LYS A 33 -34.00 -15.27 21.93
C LYS A 33 -33.19 -16.34 21.21
N SER A 34 -32.15 -15.94 20.47
CA SER A 34 -31.18 -16.92 19.95
C SER A 34 -29.78 -16.49 20.39
N ALA A 35 -29.08 -17.49 20.92
CA ALA A 35 -27.82 -17.45 21.62
C ALA A 35 -26.71 -16.83 20.77
N ILE A 36 -25.97 -15.92 21.40
CA ILE A 36 -24.71 -15.37 20.90
C ILE A 36 -23.62 -16.40 21.22
N GLU A 37 -23.13 -17.08 20.21
CA GLU A 37 -21.86 -17.80 20.29
C GLU A 37 -20.69 -16.80 20.29
N PRO A 38 -19.68 -16.96 21.16
CA PRO A 38 -18.55 -16.06 21.18
C PRO A 38 -17.61 -16.33 20.00
N PRO A 39 -17.01 -15.28 19.39
CA PRO A 39 -16.11 -15.45 18.25
C PRO A 39 -14.84 -16.21 18.66
N ALA A 40 -14.48 -17.16 17.85
CA ALA A 40 -13.34 -18.04 17.95
C ALA A 40 -12.04 -17.26 18.24
N LYS A 41 -11.28 -17.79 19.18
CA LYS A 41 -9.95 -17.33 19.61
C LYS A 41 -9.02 -17.14 18.41
N LYS A 42 -8.46 -15.95 18.27
CA LYS A 42 -7.31 -15.66 17.40
C LYS A 42 -6.21 -16.70 17.64
N PRO A 43 -5.61 -17.27 16.62
CA PRO A 43 -4.40 -18.05 16.81
C PRO A 43 -3.28 -17.09 17.23
N LYS A 44 -2.73 -17.35 18.40
CA LYS A 44 -1.58 -16.70 18.98
C LYS A 44 -0.38 -17.13 18.13
N ALA A 45 0.02 -16.29 17.16
CA ALA A 45 1.23 -16.53 16.39
C ALA A 45 2.43 -16.42 17.34
N ALA A 46 3.14 -17.52 17.44
CA ALA A 46 4.43 -17.61 18.10
C ALA A 46 5.48 -16.90 17.27
N ALA A 47 6.32 -16.20 17.96
CA ALA A 47 7.72 -15.89 17.80
C ALA A 47 7.95 -14.41 18.13
N LYS A 48 7.99 -14.12 19.43
CA LYS A 48 8.83 -13.05 19.94
C LYS A 48 10.28 -13.48 19.78
N GLU A 49 10.87 -13.21 18.65
CA GLU A 49 12.32 -13.04 18.58
C GLU A 49 12.61 -11.56 18.85
N SER A 50 13.38 -11.34 19.89
CA SER A 50 13.77 -10.07 20.49
C SER A 50 14.24 -9.07 19.43
N VAL A 51 13.60 -7.91 19.39
CA VAL A 51 14.09 -6.73 18.65
C VAL A 51 15.32 -6.20 19.41
N ALA A 52 16.46 -6.78 19.13
CA ALA A 52 17.73 -6.13 19.41
C ALA A 52 17.84 -4.93 18.47
N ALA A 53 18.38 -3.80 18.94
CA ALA A 53 18.66 -2.60 18.16
C ALA A 53 19.42 -2.98 16.90
N SER A 54 18.74 -3.06 15.77
CA SER A 54 19.24 -3.68 14.57
C SER A 54 20.17 -2.73 13.84
N ALA A 55 21.41 -3.19 13.63
CA ALA A 55 22.21 -2.72 12.51
C ALA A 55 21.35 -2.80 11.24
N SER A 56 21.43 -1.81 10.37
CA SER A 56 20.70 -1.84 9.09
C SER A 56 21.13 -3.09 8.31
N LEU A 57 20.13 -3.84 7.80
CA LEU A 57 20.39 -5.05 7.02
C LEU A 57 21.13 -4.72 5.72
N GLY A 58 22.05 -5.59 5.33
CA GLY A 58 22.88 -5.46 4.14
C GLY A 58 22.69 -6.60 3.15
N GLU A 59 23.50 -6.56 2.09
CA GLU A 59 23.55 -7.60 1.06
C GLU A 59 23.99 -8.93 1.66
N GLY A 60 23.32 -10.01 1.31
CA GLY A 60 23.54 -11.36 1.81
C GLY A 60 22.72 -11.74 3.05
N ASP A 61 22.19 -10.77 3.79
CA ASP A 61 21.37 -11.03 4.95
C ASP A 61 20.02 -11.66 4.54
N LYS A 62 19.44 -12.44 5.44
CA LYS A 62 18.09 -12.97 5.25
C LYS A 62 17.07 -11.87 5.45
N ALA A 63 16.18 -11.70 4.47
CA ALA A 63 15.07 -10.76 4.59
C ALA A 63 14.15 -11.16 5.76
N PRO A 64 13.77 -10.23 6.65
CA PRO A 64 12.82 -10.47 7.71
C PRO A 64 11.47 -10.96 7.18
N ALA A 65 10.90 -11.93 7.86
CA ALA A 65 9.56 -12.41 7.56
C ALA A 65 8.51 -11.37 7.99
N PHE A 66 7.43 -11.26 7.22
CA PHE A 66 6.34 -10.34 7.52
C PHE A 66 4.98 -10.92 7.15
N SER A 67 3.95 -10.37 7.78
CA SER A 67 2.55 -10.53 7.39
C SER A 67 1.83 -9.23 7.71
N LEU A 68 1.61 -8.41 6.69
CA LEU A 68 1.07 -7.05 6.81
C LEU A 68 -0.17 -6.89 5.95
N PRO A 69 -1.14 -6.05 6.37
CA PRO A 69 -2.29 -5.73 5.54
C PRO A 69 -1.87 -4.82 4.39
N ASP A 70 -2.45 -5.07 3.23
CA ASP A 70 -2.37 -4.18 2.07
C ASP A 70 -3.42 -3.04 2.15
N GLU A 71 -3.52 -2.25 1.10
CA GLU A 71 -4.46 -1.15 0.97
C GLU A 71 -5.94 -1.57 1.00
N ALA A 72 -6.24 -2.83 0.71
CA ALA A 72 -7.58 -3.41 0.79
C ALA A 72 -7.84 -4.09 2.14
N GLY A 73 -6.83 -4.17 3.02
CA GLY A 73 -6.86 -4.86 4.29
C GLY A 73 -6.60 -6.37 4.19
N ALA A 74 -6.23 -6.88 3.01
CA ALA A 74 -5.85 -8.28 2.84
C ALA A 74 -4.41 -8.50 3.33
N LEU A 75 -4.17 -9.62 4.02
CA LEU A 75 -2.85 -9.94 4.54
C LEU A 75 -1.92 -10.43 3.41
N VAL A 76 -0.81 -9.74 3.26
CA VAL A 76 0.30 -10.16 2.39
C VAL A 76 1.45 -10.62 3.27
N SER A 77 1.93 -11.83 3.02
CA SER A 77 3.03 -12.42 3.79
C SER A 77 4.25 -12.69 2.91
N SER A 78 5.44 -12.65 3.52
CA SER A 78 6.70 -13.02 2.86
C SER A 78 6.67 -14.47 2.35
N THR A 79 5.91 -15.35 2.98
CA THR A 79 5.74 -16.74 2.54
C THR A 79 5.02 -16.84 1.20
N SER A 80 4.08 -15.92 0.90
CA SER A 80 3.38 -15.85 -0.39
C SER A 80 4.29 -15.37 -1.54
N LEU A 81 5.45 -14.82 -1.22
CA LEU A 81 6.47 -14.35 -2.15
C LEU A 81 7.62 -15.35 -2.33
N SER A 82 7.60 -16.45 -1.58
CA SER A 82 8.68 -17.45 -1.61
C SER A 82 8.97 -17.95 -3.05
N GLY A 83 10.24 -18.06 -3.39
CA GLY A 83 10.67 -18.47 -4.73
C GLY A 83 10.54 -17.40 -5.83
N LYS A 84 10.10 -16.20 -5.49
CA LYS A 84 9.96 -15.07 -6.42
C LYS A 84 10.78 -13.89 -5.92
N PRO A 85 11.55 -13.23 -6.79
CA PRO A 85 12.24 -12.01 -6.38
C PRO A 85 11.24 -10.87 -6.22
N TYR A 86 11.53 -9.95 -5.30
CA TYR A 86 10.72 -8.75 -5.10
C TYR A 86 11.57 -7.58 -4.62
N VAL A 87 11.11 -6.38 -4.93
CA VAL A 87 11.61 -5.13 -4.37
C VAL A 87 10.69 -4.70 -3.24
N ILE A 88 11.26 -4.37 -2.09
CA ILE A 88 10.55 -3.76 -0.98
C ILE A 88 11.19 -2.40 -0.67
N TYR A 89 10.40 -1.32 -0.71
CA TYR A 89 10.90 0.00 -0.39
C TYR A 89 10.12 0.61 0.77
N PHE A 90 10.86 1.27 1.66
CA PHE A 90 10.34 1.89 2.88
C PHE A 90 10.32 3.40 2.71
N TYR A 91 9.19 4.02 3.02
CA TYR A 91 9.02 5.46 2.91
C TYR A 91 8.27 6.04 4.12
N PRO A 92 8.52 7.34 4.47
CA PRO A 92 8.02 7.92 5.71
C PRO A 92 6.52 8.09 5.80
N LYS A 93 5.86 8.50 4.70
CA LYS A 93 4.45 8.90 4.75
C LYS A 93 3.84 9.06 3.36
N ASP A 94 2.60 8.60 3.20
CA ASP A 94 1.78 8.80 2.01
C ASP A 94 1.57 10.28 1.70
N ASP A 95 1.43 10.57 0.40
CA ASP A 95 1.03 11.88 -0.12
C ASP A 95 1.98 13.03 0.30
N THR A 96 3.27 12.72 0.50
CA THR A 96 4.32 13.74 0.64
C THR A 96 5.11 13.86 -0.66
N PRO A 97 5.66 15.04 -1.02
CA PRO A 97 6.25 15.26 -2.33
C PRO A 97 7.29 14.22 -2.75
N GLY A 98 8.23 13.87 -1.87
CA GLY A 98 9.27 12.89 -2.17
C GLY A 98 8.75 11.46 -2.27
N CYS A 99 7.80 11.07 -1.40
CA CYS A 99 7.22 9.72 -1.42
C CYS A 99 6.30 9.53 -2.63
N THR A 100 5.55 10.59 -2.99
CA THR A 100 4.71 10.59 -4.19
C THR A 100 5.55 10.44 -5.44
N LYS A 101 6.65 11.22 -5.55
CA LYS A 101 7.54 11.09 -6.72
C LYS A 101 8.10 9.68 -6.84
N GLU A 102 8.62 9.10 -5.76
CA GLU A 102 9.16 7.74 -5.75
C GLU A 102 8.11 6.69 -6.15
N ALA A 103 6.91 6.79 -5.58
CA ALA A 103 5.81 5.90 -5.93
C ALA A 103 5.39 6.01 -7.40
N CYS A 104 5.35 7.22 -7.95
CA CYS A 104 5.09 7.44 -9.38
C CYS A 104 6.22 6.89 -10.26
N ASP A 105 7.49 7.08 -9.87
CA ASP A 105 8.62 6.53 -10.60
C ASP A 105 8.56 4.99 -10.63
N PHE A 106 8.22 4.32 -9.51
CA PHE A 106 7.96 2.87 -9.51
C PHE A 106 6.77 2.47 -10.37
N ARG A 107 5.66 3.19 -10.32
CA ARG A 107 4.49 2.95 -11.16
C ARG A 107 4.83 3.02 -12.65
N ASP A 108 5.53 4.08 -13.05
CA ASP A 108 5.85 4.33 -14.46
C ASP A 108 6.82 3.27 -15.01
N ASN A 109 7.66 2.70 -14.16
CA ASN A 109 8.59 1.62 -14.50
C ASN A 109 8.09 0.21 -14.18
N LEU A 110 6.84 0.06 -13.67
CA LEU A 110 6.32 -1.22 -13.18
C LEU A 110 6.30 -2.31 -14.28
N ARG A 111 6.12 -1.92 -15.54
CA ARG A 111 6.17 -2.86 -16.67
C ARG A 111 7.54 -3.52 -16.79
N ALA A 112 8.63 -2.80 -16.54
CA ALA A 112 9.99 -3.34 -16.58
C ALA A 112 10.22 -4.33 -15.44
N PHE A 113 9.77 -4.02 -14.22
CA PHE A 113 9.82 -4.97 -13.09
C PHE A 113 9.03 -6.25 -13.37
N ASN A 114 7.82 -6.11 -13.89
CA ASN A 114 6.96 -7.25 -14.24
C ASN A 114 7.56 -8.13 -15.34
N ALA A 115 8.24 -7.56 -16.32
CA ALA A 115 8.94 -8.30 -17.37
C ALA A 115 10.04 -9.20 -16.79
N GLN A 116 10.69 -8.77 -15.71
CA GLN A 116 11.68 -9.52 -14.94
C GLN A 116 11.05 -10.42 -13.87
N LYS A 117 9.72 -10.48 -13.78
CA LYS A 117 8.95 -11.21 -12.75
C LYS A 117 9.27 -10.76 -11.31
N VAL A 118 9.67 -9.50 -11.15
CA VAL A 118 9.96 -8.87 -9.85
C VAL A 118 8.73 -8.08 -9.40
N ARG A 119 8.23 -8.35 -8.20
CA ARG A 119 7.13 -7.58 -7.60
C ARG A 119 7.68 -6.36 -6.88
N VAL A 120 6.91 -5.27 -6.88
CA VAL A 120 7.22 -4.05 -6.12
C VAL A 120 6.26 -3.95 -4.94
N LEU A 121 6.78 -3.72 -3.76
CA LEU A 121 6.04 -3.53 -2.51
C LEU A 121 6.50 -2.24 -1.83
N GLY A 122 5.57 -1.35 -1.53
CA GLY A 122 5.84 -0.17 -0.72
C GLY A 122 5.42 -0.42 0.72
N VAL A 123 6.19 0.06 1.69
CA VAL A 123 5.90 -0.07 3.13
C VAL A 123 5.98 1.27 3.81
N SER A 124 4.95 1.64 4.54
CA SER A 124 4.96 2.81 5.41
C SER A 124 4.18 2.55 6.71
N PRO A 125 4.31 3.43 7.73
CA PRO A 125 3.51 3.35 8.95
C PRO A 125 2.07 3.85 8.77
N ASP A 126 1.67 4.27 7.57
CA ASP A 126 0.31 4.71 7.30
C ASP A 126 -0.68 3.53 7.30
N ASP A 127 -1.95 3.81 7.62
CA ASP A 127 -3.00 2.80 7.68
C ASP A 127 -3.51 2.41 6.26
N PRO A 128 -4.19 1.25 6.12
CA PRO A 128 -4.68 0.77 4.83
C PRO A 128 -5.59 1.77 4.10
N LYS A 129 -6.41 2.54 4.83
CA LYS A 129 -7.33 3.52 4.23
C LYS A 129 -6.57 4.70 3.61
N ARG A 130 -5.44 5.10 4.20
CA ARG A 130 -4.56 6.12 3.61
C ARG A 130 -3.89 5.58 2.36
N HIS A 131 -3.37 4.37 2.40
CA HIS A 131 -2.80 3.69 1.24
C HIS A 131 -3.80 3.59 0.08
N ALA A 132 -5.06 3.23 0.36
CA ALA A 132 -6.10 3.17 -0.66
C ALA A 132 -6.32 4.53 -1.34
N LYS A 133 -6.41 5.62 -0.57
CA LYS A 133 -6.53 6.99 -1.11
C LYS A 133 -5.29 7.42 -1.90
N PHE A 134 -4.11 7.08 -1.40
CA PHE A 134 -2.85 7.39 -2.06
C PHE A 134 -2.75 6.66 -3.41
N LYS A 135 -3.09 5.37 -3.45
CA LYS A 135 -3.15 4.58 -4.69
C LYS A 135 -4.13 5.15 -5.70
N GLU A 136 -5.34 5.47 -5.25
CA GLU A 136 -6.39 6.06 -6.10
C GLU A 136 -5.94 7.40 -6.68
N LYS A 137 -5.44 8.30 -5.83
CA LYS A 137 -5.03 9.65 -6.21
C LYS A 137 -3.93 9.67 -7.27
N TYR A 138 -2.99 8.74 -7.19
CA TYR A 138 -1.81 8.71 -8.08
C TYR A 138 -1.80 7.52 -9.05
N GLY A 139 -2.86 6.73 -9.11
CA GLY A 139 -2.98 5.59 -10.02
C GLY A 139 -1.90 4.52 -9.79
N LEU A 140 -1.53 4.26 -8.52
CA LEU A 140 -0.52 3.26 -8.20
C LEU A 140 -1.10 1.86 -8.35
N THR A 141 -0.44 1.01 -9.13
CA THR A 141 -0.96 -0.33 -9.48
C THR A 141 -0.21 -1.47 -8.79
N PHE A 142 0.77 -1.17 -7.96
CA PHE A 142 1.48 -2.13 -7.11
C PHE A 142 0.96 -2.09 -5.66
N THR A 143 1.38 -3.04 -4.84
CA THR A 143 0.89 -3.22 -3.47
C THR A 143 1.58 -2.26 -2.49
N LEU A 144 0.79 -1.62 -1.64
CA LEU A 144 1.26 -0.86 -0.48
C LEU A 144 0.91 -1.64 0.80
N LEU A 145 1.86 -1.77 1.71
CA LEU A 145 1.74 -2.52 2.96
C LEU A 145 1.75 -1.57 4.15
N SER A 146 0.78 -1.71 5.03
CA SER A 146 0.65 -0.92 6.25
C SER A 146 1.40 -1.56 7.41
N ASP A 147 2.47 -0.94 7.86
CA ASP A 147 3.24 -1.34 9.05
C ASP A 147 3.04 -0.33 10.19
N THR A 148 1.80 -0.22 10.68
CA THR A 148 1.41 0.75 11.72
C THR A 148 2.18 0.55 13.03
N GLU A 149 2.50 -0.69 13.36
CA GLU A 149 3.28 -1.06 14.54
C GLU A 149 4.79 -0.89 14.35
N LYS A 150 5.22 -0.65 13.10
CA LYS A 150 6.64 -0.48 12.72
C LYS A 150 7.53 -1.69 13.04
N GLU A 151 6.94 -2.88 13.06
CA GLU A 151 7.67 -4.12 13.32
C GLU A 151 8.62 -4.45 12.16
N LEU A 152 8.12 -4.41 10.93
CA LEU A 152 8.93 -4.67 9.75
C LEU A 152 9.94 -3.55 9.50
N ILE A 153 9.51 -2.29 9.63
CA ILE A 153 10.36 -1.10 9.55
C ILE A 153 11.52 -1.20 10.54
N GLY A 154 11.24 -1.66 11.78
CA GLY A 154 12.25 -1.91 12.81
C GLY A 154 13.17 -3.07 12.46
N ALA A 155 12.61 -4.19 11.99
CA ALA A 155 13.37 -5.39 11.62
C ALA A 155 14.35 -5.15 10.47
N TYR A 156 14.02 -4.27 9.51
CA TYR A 156 14.95 -3.83 8.47
C TYR A 156 15.96 -2.76 8.92
N GLY A 157 15.89 -2.31 10.18
CA GLY A 157 16.79 -1.28 10.72
C GLY A 157 16.59 0.10 10.10
N VAL A 158 15.42 0.35 9.49
CA VAL A 158 15.11 1.63 8.83
C VAL A 158 14.31 2.60 9.69
N TRP A 159 14.01 2.25 10.93
CA TRP A 159 13.46 3.15 11.94
C TRP A 159 14.60 3.84 12.67
N VAL A 160 14.95 5.04 12.23
CA VAL A 160 16.18 5.73 12.67
C VAL A 160 15.90 7.07 13.31
N LYS A 161 16.83 7.50 14.13
CA LYS A 161 16.87 8.86 14.69
C LYS A 161 17.21 9.84 13.57
N LYS A 162 16.38 10.86 13.40
CA LYS A 162 16.54 11.95 12.44
C LYS A 162 16.65 13.28 13.16
N LEU A 163 17.33 14.23 12.56
CA LEU A 163 17.43 15.59 13.03
C LEU A 163 16.68 16.52 12.07
N ASN A 164 15.77 17.32 12.59
CA ASN A 164 15.07 18.35 11.82
C ASN A 164 14.99 19.65 12.63
N TYR A 165 15.57 20.72 12.11
CA TYR A 165 15.66 22.02 12.80
C TYR A 165 16.14 21.92 14.25
N GLY A 166 17.18 21.12 14.51
CA GLY A 166 17.76 20.92 15.85
C GLY A 166 16.96 20.00 16.78
N ARG A 167 15.79 19.46 16.35
CA ARG A 167 15.00 18.51 17.11
C ARG A 167 15.22 17.08 16.60
N GLU A 168 15.52 16.18 17.54
CA GLU A 168 15.62 14.76 17.24
C GLU A 168 14.22 14.12 17.22
N TYR A 169 13.96 13.27 16.25
CA TYR A 169 12.77 12.45 16.18
C TYR A 169 13.07 11.10 15.52
N MET A 170 12.24 10.11 15.81
CA MET A 170 12.32 8.81 15.16
C MET A 170 11.50 8.82 13.88
N GLY A 171 12.04 8.27 12.80
CA GLY A 171 11.34 8.24 11.53
C GLY A 171 11.90 7.23 10.54
N VAL A 172 11.09 6.84 9.57
CA VAL A 172 11.49 5.89 8.52
C VAL A 172 12.57 6.52 7.65
N GLN A 173 13.74 5.89 7.60
CA GLN A 173 14.76 6.17 6.60
C GLN A 173 14.32 5.56 5.27
N ARG A 174 14.21 6.40 4.23
CA ARG A 174 13.92 5.91 2.89
C ARG A 174 14.99 4.91 2.48
N SER A 175 14.57 3.68 2.25
CA SER A 175 15.48 2.58 1.92
C SER A 175 14.77 1.59 1.01
N THR A 176 15.52 0.94 0.14
CA THR A 176 14.99 -0.05 -0.80
C THR A 176 15.85 -1.30 -0.74
N PHE A 177 15.21 -2.45 -0.82
CA PHE A 177 15.89 -3.74 -0.81
C PHE A 177 15.37 -4.59 -1.97
N LEU A 178 16.28 -5.17 -2.70
CA LEU A 178 16.01 -6.22 -3.68
C LEU A 178 16.18 -7.57 -3.00
N ILE A 179 15.13 -8.35 -2.96
CA ILE A 179 15.14 -9.69 -2.36
C ILE A 179 15.15 -10.73 -3.49
N ASP A 180 16.04 -11.67 -3.39
CA ASP A 180 16.19 -12.76 -4.35
C ASP A 180 15.18 -13.90 -4.11
N LYS A 181 15.19 -14.90 -4.99
CA LYS A 181 14.32 -16.08 -4.91
C LYS A 181 14.56 -16.93 -3.66
N SER A 182 15.74 -16.82 -3.03
CA SER A 182 16.08 -17.55 -1.80
C SER A 182 15.63 -16.82 -0.53
N GLY A 183 15.09 -15.60 -0.67
CA GLY A 183 14.66 -14.75 0.45
C GLY A 183 15.82 -14.00 1.10
N LYS A 184 16.95 -13.84 0.40
CA LYS A 184 18.08 -13.03 0.84
C LYS A 184 18.07 -11.66 0.16
N ILE A 185 18.66 -10.69 0.82
CA ILE A 185 18.87 -9.35 0.30
C ILE A 185 19.99 -9.42 -0.75
N ALA A 186 19.61 -9.32 -2.02
CA ALA A 186 20.56 -9.27 -3.13
C ALA A 186 21.21 -7.89 -3.23
N LYS A 187 20.46 -6.83 -2.93
CA LYS A 187 20.96 -5.45 -2.90
C LYS A 187 20.18 -4.59 -1.93
N ALA A 188 20.88 -3.64 -1.28
CA ALA A 188 20.33 -2.72 -0.32
C ALA A 188 20.71 -1.26 -0.66
N TRP A 189 19.75 -0.35 -0.62
CA TRP A 189 19.94 1.09 -0.76
C TRP A 189 19.39 1.79 0.48
N HIS A 190 20.27 2.40 1.26
CA HIS A 190 19.89 3.15 2.46
C HIS A 190 19.96 4.66 2.22
N GLY A 191 19.11 5.42 2.89
CA GLY A 191 19.11 6.89 2.79
C GLY A 191 18.84 7.39 1.37
N VAL A 192 17.96 6.74 0.65
CA VAL A 192 17.67 6.94 -0.77
C VAL A 192 17.28 8.38 -1.09
N ARG A 193 17.90 8.92 -2.13
CA ARG A 193 17.46 10.13 -2.84
C ARG A 193 16.64 9.71 -4.06
N VAL A 194 15.44 10.28 -4.19
CA VAL A 194 14.45 9.83 -5.19
C VAL A 194 14.91 9.94 -6.65
N PRO A 195 15.54 11.05 -7.10
CA PRO A 195 15.94 11.15 -8.50
C PRO A 195 16.92 10.05 -8.93
N GLY A 196 16.58 9.31 -10.00
CA GLY A 196 17.43 8.24 -10.55
C GLY A 196 17.43 6.93 -9.74
N HIS A 197 16.66 6.86 -8.64
CA HIS A 197 16.70 5.69 -7.77
C HIS A 197 16.06 4.46 -8.40
N VAL A 198 14.88 4.60 -8.99
CA VAL A 198 14.15 3.45 -9.58
C VAL A 198 14.93 2.86 -10.76
N GLU A 199 15.58 3.69 -11.55
CA GLU A 199 16.48 3.28 -12.62
C GLU A 199 17.67 2.49 -12.07
N ALA A 200 18.25 2.93 -10.94
CA ALA A 200 19.34 2.19 -10.27
C ALA A 200 18.86 0.84 -9.72
N VAL A 201 17.63 0.74 -9.25
CA VAL A 201 17.02 -0.53 -8.83
C VAL A 201 16.81 -1.45 -10.02
N LEU A 202 16.29 -0.93 -11.14
CA LEU A 202 16.10 -1.70 -12.37
C LEU A 202 17.42 -2.22 -12.97
N ALA A 203 18.48 -1.41 -12.90
CA ALA A 203 19.81 -1.82 -13.38
C ALA A 203 20.46 -2.94 -12.53
N ALA A 204 19.90 -3.22 -11.35
CA ALA A 204 20.40 -4.26 -10.44
C ALA A 204 19.61 -5.58 -10.53
N LEU A 205 18.58 -5.66 -11.37
CA LEU A 205 17.79 -6.88 -11.63
C LEU A 205 18.53 -7.78 -12.63
#